data_969d95f63be2efb141617f2528d552e8
#
_entry.id   969d95f63be2efb141617f2528d552e8
#
_cell.length_a   1.000
_cell.length_b   1.000
_cell.length_c   1.000
_cell.angle_alpha   90.00
_cell.angle_beta   90.00
_cell.angle_gamma   90.00
#
_symmetry.space_group_name_H-M   'P 1'
#
loop_
_entity.id
_entity.type
_entity.pdbx_description
1 polymer ?
#
loop_
_entity_poly.entity_id
_entity_poly.type
_entity_poly.pdbx_seq_one_letter_code
_entity_poly.pdbx_strand_id
1 'polypeptide(L)'
;MPKSPDQLVRPEILAIKAYHVAEAAGMVKLDAMENPYRLPPEMRAELASVLAEAEINRYPEPTGRKLRELLAARMNVPAGMELLLGNGSDDLIQIVTMALAKPGAVAMYPDPTFVMYKMNAVLAGMRPVGVQTRADFSLDTAAFVAAVREHNPALVFIAYPNNPTGALFDADEVAEIVRATDGVVVLDEAYHVFAQKTFMHRLGEFPNLVVMRTVSKLGLAGIRLGYLAARPEWVREFNKVRQAYNVSVLTQAAAEFILGKLDVLEAQASMIRKEKAVLREGLVGLAGVTVFPSEANFYLARVPDAVKCFEALKAQGVLVRNFHGAHPALENCLRITVGTPEENRILLSAMRKAL
;
A
#
# COMPACT_ATOMS: atom_id res chain seq x y z
N MET A 1 41.03 7.47 -16.45
CA MET A 1 39.67 7.82 -16.91
C MET A 1 38.72 7.60 -15.78
N PRO A 2 37.66 8.41 -15.58
CA PRO A 2 36.65 8.16 -14.56
C PRO A 2 35.95 6.84 -14.84
N LYS A 3 35.55 6.14 -13.76
CA LYS A 3 34.84 4.85 -13.87
C LYS A 3 33.42 5.09 -14.41
N SER A 4 32.91 4.15 -15.21
CA SER A 4 31.54 4.15 -15.71
C SER A 4 30.51 3.76 -14.61
N PRO A 5 29.20 4.03 -14.77
CA PRO A 5 28.18 3.58 -13.84
C PRO A 5 28.22 2.06 -13.60
N ASP A 6 28.44 1.25 -14.62
CA ASP A 6 28.51 -0.22 -14.51
C ASP A 6 29.66 -0.73 -13.64
N GLN A 7 30.70 0.10 -13.44
CA GLN A 7 31.85 -0.20 -12.59
C GLN A 7 31.68 0.26 -11.13
N LEU A 8 30.69 1.13 -10.87
CA LEU A 8 30.47 1.75 -9.57
C LEU A 8 29.17 1.33 -8.91
N VAL A 9 28.14 1.09 -9.72
CA VAL A 9 26.80 0.71 -9.21
C VAL A 9 26.80 -0.78 -8.90
N ARG A 10 26.17 -1.13 -7.78
CA ARG A 10 26.03 -2.54 -7.35
C ARG A 10 25.27 -3.35 -8.40
N PRO A 11 25.70 -4.62 -8.69
CA PRO A 11 25.07 -5.47 -9.70
C PRO A 11 23.55 -5.65 -9.49
N GLU A 12 23.12 -5.76 -8.23
CA GLU A 12 21.70 -5.91 -7.88
C GLU A 12 20.87 -4.69 -8.31
N ILE A 13 21.45 -3.48 -8.26
CA ILE A 13 20.80 -2.25 -8.72
C ILE A 13 20.79 -2.17 -10.24
N LEU A 14 21.88 -2.55 -10.91
CA LEU A 14 21.93 -2.60 -12.36
C LEU A 14 20.91 -3.58 -12.96
N ALA A 15 20.56 -4.65 -12.23
CA ALA A 15 19.56 -5.64 -12.62
C ALA A 15 18.11 -5.17 -12.42
N ILE A 16 17.86 -4.13 -11.63
CA ILE A 16 16.50 -3.60 -11.37
C ILE A 16 16.10 -2.65 -12.50
N LYS A 17 14.87 -2.79 -12.98
CA LYS A 17 14.23 -1.79 -13.85
C LYS A 17 13.60 -0.70 -12.99
N ALA A 18 13.71 0.56 -13.42
CA ALA A 18 12.99 1.66 -12.77
C ALA A 18 11.48 1.39 -12.75
N TYR A 19 10.84 1.71 -11.63
CA TYR A 19 9.39 1.54 -11.52
C TYR A 19 8.70 2.47 -12.51
N HIS A 20 7.94 1.88 -13.42
CA HIS A 20 7.23 2.63 -14.46
C HIS A 20 5.80 2.93 -14.02
N VAL A 21 5.44 4.21 -14.07
CA VAL A 21 4.06 4.69 -13.90
C VAL A 21 3.52 5.04 -15.28
N ALA A 22 2.38 4.46 -15.63
CA ALA A 22 1.74 4.75 -16.92
C ALA A 22 1.19 6.18 -16.94
N GLU A 23 1.29 6.84 -18.09
CA GLU A 23 0.64 8.12 -18.32
C GLU A 23 -0.88 7.92 -18.42
N ALA A 24 -1.64 8.74 -17.68
CA ALA A 24 -3.09 8.61 -17.56
C ALA A 24 -3.85 9.88 -17.98
N ALA A 25 -3.17 10.84 -18.62
CA ALA A 25 -3.80 12.10 -19.03
C ALA A 25 -5.00 11.84 -19.95
N GLY A 26 -6.16 12.36 -19.56
CA GLY A 26 -7.41 12.21 -20.32
C GLY A 26 -8.08 10.84 -20.26
N MET A 27 -7.58 9.92 -19.42
CA MET A 27 -8.14 8.58 -19.25
C MET A 27 -8.96 8.44 -17.97
N VAL A 28 -9.89 7.48 -17.95
CA VAL A 28 -10.49 6.95 -16.73
C VAL A 28 -9.41 6.13 -16.01
N LYS A 29 -8.91 6.66 -14.88
CA LYS A 29 -7.72 6.16 -14.17
C LYS A 29 -8.09 5.17 -13.09
N LEU A 30 -7.99 3.88 -13.37
CA LEU A 30 -8.34 2.77 -12.47
C LEU A 30 -7.15 1.83 -12.18
N ASP A 31 -5.92 2.35 -12.21
CA ASP A 31 -4.67 1.59 -12.06
C ASP A 31 -4.01 1.70 -10.67
N ALA A 32 -4.25 2.78 -9.91
CA ALA A 32 -3.45 3.15 -8.74
C ALA A 32 -4.20 3.12 -7.39
N MET A 33 -5.40 2.54 -7.34
CA MET A 33 -6.22 2.40 -6.13
C MET A 33 -6.43 3.73 -5.39
N GLU A 34 -6.61 4.81 -6.15
CA GLU A 34 -6.92 6.14 -5.62
C GLU A 34 -8.41 6.27 -5.27
N ASN A 35 -8.74 7.23 -4.44
CA ASN A 35 -10.12 7.65 -4.21
C ASN A 35 -10.57 8.51 -5.40
N PRO A 36 -11.63 8.17 -6.14
CA PRO A 36 -12.06 8.93 -7.31
C PRO A 36 -12.78 10.23 -6.95
N TYR A 37 -13.18 10.40 -5.68
CA TYR A 37 -13.93 11.58 -5.24
C TYR A 37 -13.01 12.70 -4.80
N ARG A 38 -13.32 13.92 -5.24
CA ARG A 38 -12.64 15.13 -4.75
C ARG A 38 -13.22 15.58 -3.41
N LEU A 39 -12.45 16.35 -2.66
CA LEU A 39 -12.97 17.06 -1.50
C LEU A 39 -14.12 18.02 -1.92
N PRO A 40 -15.15 18.21 -1.06
CA PRO A 40 -16.22 19.17 -1.31
C PRO A 40 -15.69 20.59 -1.61
N PRO A 41 -16.42 21.39 -2.42
CA PRO A 41 -15.97 22.74 -2.82
C PRO A 41 -15.62 23.63 -1.62
N GLU A 42 -16.44 23.64 -0.58
CA GLU A 42 -16.25 24.43 0.64
C GLU A 42 -14.98 24.01 1.38
N MET A 43 -14.78 22.70 1.52
CA MET A 43 -13.59 22.14 2.15
C MET A 43 -12.32 22.46 1.36
N ARG A 44 -12.41 22.49 0.04
CA ARG A 44 -11.28 22.90 -0.82
C ARG A 44 -10.94 24.39 -0.65
N ALA A 45 -11.94 25.26 -0.51
CA ALA A 45 -11.73 26.69 -0.28
C ALA A 45 -11.07 26.93 1.08
N GLU A 46 -11.55 26.27 2.13
CA GLU A 46 -10.94 26.35 3.47
C GLU A 46 -9.49 25.81 3.46
N LEU A 47 -9.26 24.66 2.80
CA LEU A 47 -7.92 24.10 2.65
C LEU A 47 -6.97 25.06 1.92
N ALA A 48 -7.43 25.74 0.87
CA ALA A 48 -6.64 26.74 0.17
C ALA A 48 -6.19 27.88 1.10
N SER A 49 -7.07 28.36 1.97
CA SER A 49 -6.73 29.36 2.99
C SER A 49 -5.69 28.86 3.98
N VAL A 50 -5.83 27.62 4.46
CA VAL A 50 -4.86 26.99 5.37
C VAL A 50 -3.47 26.85 4.71
N LEU A 51 -3.44 26.47 3.44
CA LEU A 51 -2.18 26.30 2.72
C LEU A 51 -1.53 27.65 2.36
N ALA A 52 -2.29 28.71 2.16
CA ALA A 52 -1.76 30.05 1.92
C ALA A 52 -0.99 30.62 3.12
N GLU A 53 -1.38 30.23 4.35
CA GLU A 53 -0.70 30.63 5.58
C GLU A 53 0.53 29.77 5.92
N ALA A 54 0.81 28.71 5.15
CA ALA A 54 1.93 27.83 5.44
C ALA A 54 3.28 28.52 5.12
N GLU A 55 4.18 28.55 6.08
CA GLU A 55 5.52 29.16 5.95
C GLU A 55 6.45 28.28 5.11
N ILE A 56 6.25 28.25 3.78
CA ILE A 56 7.03 27.41 2.86
C ILE A 56 8.52 27.76 2.78
N ASN A 57 8.91 28.91 3.33
CA ASN A 57 10.31 29.36 3.45
C ASN A 57 10.99 28.83 4.73
N ARG A 58 10.29 28.05 5.57
CA ARG A 58 10.81 27.45 6.80
C ARG A 58 10.70 25.92 6.74
N TYR A 59 11.60 25.25 7.46
CA TYR A 59 11.46 23.82 7.71
C TYR A 59 10.21 23.53 8.53
N PRO A 60 9.50 22.41 8.29
CA PRO A 60 8.36 21.99 9.09
C PRO A 60 8.76 21.63 10.53
N GLU A 61 7.78 21.42 11.39
CA GLU A 61 8.03 20.83 12.70
C GLU A 61 8.62 19.41 12.49
N PRO A 62 9.81 19.11 13.04
CA PRO A 62 10.62 17.96 12.61
C PRO A 62 10.00 16.61 12.97
N THR A 63 9.12 16.56 13.96
CA THR A 63 8.51 15.31 14.45
C THR A 63 7.06 15.14 14.00
N GLY A 64 6.43 16.18 13.46
CA GLY A 64 5.00 16.21 13.17
C GLY A 64 4.14 15.99 14.43
N ARG A 65 4.53 16.55 15.57
CA ARG A 65 3.92 16.26 16.88
C ARG A 65 2.41 16.41 16.86
N LYS A 66 1.88 17.56 16.44
CA LYS A 66 0.45 17.81 16.38
C LYS A 66 -0.26 16.83 15.43
N LEU A 67 0.35 16.54 14.29
CA LEU A 67 -0.19 15.56 13.34
C LEU A 67 -0.17 14.14 13.91
N ARG A 68 0.87 13.74 14.65
CA ARG A 68 0.94 12.43 15.33
C ARG A 68 -0.15 12.29 16.40
N GLU A 69 -0.37 13.32 17.21
CA GLU A 69 -1.42 13.37 18.24
C GLU A 69 -2.80 13.21 17.59
N LEU A 70 -3.07 13.94 16.50
CA LEU A 70 -4.30 13.86 15.75
C LEU A 70 -4.52 12.47 15.11
N LEU A 71 -3.49 11.92 14.47
CA LEU A 71 -3.53 10.57 13.91
C LEU A 71 -3.76 9.51 15.00
N ALA A 72 -3.07 9.60 16.13
CA ALA A 72 -3.25 8.65 17.24
C ALA A 72 -4.71 8.63 17.72
N ALA A 73 -5.31 9.80 17.91
CA ALA A 73 -6.69 9.93 18.34
C ALA A 73 -7.69 9.44 17.26
N ARG A 74 -7.51 9.87 16.01
CA ARG A 74 -8.46 9.56 14.91
C ARG A 74 -8.37 8.13 14.40
N MET A 75 -7.20 7.49 14.51
CA MET A 75 -6.94 6.14 14.00
C MET A 75 -6.94 5.07 15.09
N ASN A 76 -7.39 5.41 16.30
CA ASN A 76 -7.51 4.53 17.45
C ASN A 76 -6.21 3.78 17.78
N VAL A 77 -5.09 4.52 17.83
CA VAL A 77 -3.80 3.96 18.26
C VAL A 77 -3.83 3.69 19.75
N PRO A 78 -3.51 2.47 20.21
CA PRO A 78 -3.56 2.14 21.62
C PRO A 78 -2.60 2.99 22.48
N ALA A 79 -2.99 3.25 23.72
CA ALA A 79 -2.12 3.92 24.69
C ALA A 79 -0.81 3.15 24.86
N GLY A 80 0.30 3.88 25.00
CA GLY A 80 1.63 3.31 25.12
C GLY A 80 2.30 2.94 23.80
N MET A 81 1.59 3.08 22.66
CA MET A 81 2.19 2.98 21.33
C MET A 81 2.59 4.36 20.82
N GLU A 82 3.62 4.39 19.97
CA GLU A 82 4.10 5.61 19.33
C GLU A 82 3.92 5.56 17.81
N LEU A 83 3.91 6.74 17.19
CA LEU A 83 3.83 6.90 15.74
C LEU A 83 5.13 7.43 15.15
N LEU A 84 5.50 6.91 13.98
CA LEU A 84 6.50 7.50 13.09
C LEU A 84 5.82 7.91 11.79
N LEU A 85 6.06 9.14 11.33
CA LEU A 85 5.53 9.65 10.06
C LEU A 85 6.52 9.42 8.93
N GLY A 86 5.99 9.11 7.75
CA GLY A 86 6.74 8.95 6.51
C GLY A 86 6.13 9.73 5.34
N ASN A 87 6.94 10.00 4.34
CA ASN A 87 6.50 10.59 3.07
C ASN A 87 5.77 9.53 2.20
N GLY A 88 4.62 9.07 2.70
CA GLY A 88 3.90 7.89 2.26
C GLY A 88 4.41 6.60 2.94
N SER A 89 3.70 5.49 2.73
CA SER A 89 4.12 4.18 3.25
C SER A 89 5.41 3.67 2.61
N ASP A 90 5.71 4.05 1.38
CA ASP A 90 6.95 3.64 0.70
C ASP A 90 8.21 4.12 1.44
N ASP A 91 8.19 5.35 1.98
CA ASP A 91 9.25 5.89 2.83
C ASP A 91 9.40 5.06 4.12
N LEU A 92 8.28 4.66 4.74
CA LEU A 92 8.29 3.83 5.95
C LEU A 92 8.81 2.41 5.69
N ILE A 93 8.45 1.80 4.54
CA ILE A 93 9.00 0.51 4.11
C ILE A 93 10.53 0.62 4.03
N GLN A 94 11.04 1.68 3.40
CA GLN A 94 12.47 1.93 3.27
C GLN A 94 13.13 2.12 4.66
N ILE A 95 12.56 2.96 5.51
CA ILE A 95 13.09 3.24 6.86
C ILE A 95 13.21 1.94 7.68
N VAL A 96 12.14 1.14 7.76
CA VAL A 96 12.13 -0.11 8.51
C VAL A 96 13.13 -1.10 7.92
N THR A 97 13.16 -1.24 6.60
CA THR A 97 14.10 -2.15 5.92
C THR A 97 15.55 -1.75 6.19
N MET A 98 15.89 -0.47 6.06
CA MET A 98 17.24 0.03 6.33
C MET A 98 17.65 -0.12 7.80
N ALA A 99 16.72 0.10 8.74
CA ALA A 99 17.00 -0.05 10.17
C ALA A 99 17.34 -1.49 10.57
N LEU A 100 16.79 -2.48 9.87
CA LEU A 100 16.96 -3.90 10.14
C LEU A 100 17.98 -4.59 9.23
N ALA A 101 18.49 -3.86 8.21
CA ALA A 101 19.47 -4.39 7.28
C ALA A 101 20.83 -4.61 7.96
N LYS A 102 21.30 -5.85 7.93
CA LYS A 102 22.63 -6.26 8.33
C LYS A 102 23.10 -7.40 7.41
N PRO A 103 24.41 -7.69 7.34
CA PRO A 103 24.91 -8.79 6.50
C PRO A 103 24.15 -10.11 6.77
N GLY A 104 23.61 -10.70 5.71
CA GLY A 104 22.84 -11.95 5.78
C GLY A 104 21.40 -11.84 6.28
N ALA A 105 20.93 -10.64 6.64
CA ALA A 105 19.55 -10.45 7.09
C ALA A 105 18.55 -10.81 5.99
N VAL A 106 17.43 -11.42 6.40
CA VAL A 106 16.35 -11.85 5.52
C VAL A 106 15.13 -10.94 5.70
N ALA A 107 14.55 -10.51 4.59
CA ALA A 107 13.22 -9.91 4.53
C ALA A 107 12.26 -10.89 3.85
N MET A 108 11.19 -11.28 4.55
CA MET A 108 10.23 -12.28 4.09
C MET A 108 8.86 -11.67 3.84
N TYR A 109 8.10 -12.24 2.90
CA TYR A 109 6.74 -11.78 2.57
C TYR A 109 5.95 -12.88 1.85
N PRO A 110 4.59 -12.86 1.88
CA PRO A 110 3.76 -13.68 0.98
C PRO A 110 4.02 -13.29 -0.48
N ASP A 111 4.03 -14.25 -1.40
CA ASP A 111 4.29 -14.00 -2.82
C ASP A 111 3.19 -14.65 -3.68
N PRO A 112 2.45 -13.89 -4.53
CA PRO A 112 2.67 -12.48 -4.89
C PRO A 112 2.14 -11.47 -3.86
N THR A 113 2.87 -10.35 -3.72
CA THR A 113 2.50 -9.21 -2.88
C THR A 113 3.01 -7.88 -3.46
N PHE A 114 3.01 -6.82 -2.65
CA PHE A 114 3.46 -5.50 -3.06
C PHE A 114 4.97 -5.50 -3.36
N VAL A 115 5.31 -5.16 -4.59
CA VAL A 115 6.67 -5.27 -5.13
C VAL A 115 7.72 -4.48 -4.34
N MET A 116 7.31 -3.42 -3.62
CA MET A 116 8.24 -2.58 -2.86
C MET A 116 8.89 -3.30 -1.69
N TYR A 117 8.30 -4.37 -1.14
CA TYR A 117 8.95 -5.16 -0.08
C TYR A 117 10.22 -5.83 -0.61
N LYS A 118 10.11 -6.54 -1.75
CA LYS A 118 11.25 -7.14 -2.43
C LYS A 118 12.28 -6.10 -2.87
N MET A 119 11.82 -5.01 -3.49
CA MET A 119 12.70 -3.96 -3.98
C MET A 119 13.53 -3.34 -2.84
N ASN A 120 12.88 -2.94 -1.75
CA ASN A 120 13.58 -2.34 -0.62
C ASN A 120 14.54 -3.32 0.06
N ALA A 121 14.17 -4.61 0.19
CA ALA A 121 15.07 -5.64 0.68
C ALA A 121 16.36 -5.71 -0.16
N VAL A 122 16.25 -5.78 -1.50
CA VAL A 122 17.40 -5.79 -2.41
C VAL A 122 18.21 -4.50 -2.30
N LEU A 123 17.56 -3.33 -2.29
CA LEU A 123 18.23 -2.04 -2.17
C LEU A 123 19.01 -1.90 -0.86
N ALA A 124 18.48 -2.44 0.23
CA ALA A 124 19.14 -2.44 1.54
C ALA A 124 20.19 -3.56 1.70
N GLY A 125 20.36 -4.44 0.71
CA GLY A 125 21.30 -5.56 0.77
C GLY A 125 20.82 -6.74 1.64
N MET A 126 19.53 -6.80 1.94
CA MET A 126 18.91 -7.97 2.58
C MET A 126 18.58 -9.05 1.55
N ARG A 127 18.48 -10.29 1.97
CA ARG A 127 18.03 -11.41 1.14
C ARG A 127 16.48 -11.45 1.15
N PRO A 128 15.81 -11.19 0.00
CA PRO A 128 14.36 -11.32 -0.08
C PRO A 128 13.95 -12.80 -0.16
N VAL A 129 12.91 -13.18 0.59
CA VAL A 129 12.32 -14.53 0.57
C VAL A 129 10.80 -14.39 0.44
N GLY A 130 10.28 -14.76 -0.72
CA GLY A 130 8.85 -14.85 -0.97
C GLY A 130 8.31 -16.25 -0.64
N VAL A 131 7.27 -16.32 0.17
CA VAL A 131 6.55 -17.57 0.44
C VAL A 131 5.29 -17.60 -0.41
N GLN A 132 5.15 -18.63 -1.25
CA GLN A 132 4.04 -18.72 -2.20
C GLN A 132 2.71 -18.80 -1.46
N THR A 133 1.74 -18.00 -1.89
CA THR A 133 0.33 -18.15 -1.47
C THR A 133 -0.31 -19.33 -2.16
N ARG A 134 -1.45 -19.81 -1.66
CA ARG A 134 -2.25 -20.84 -2.36
C ARG A 134 -2.82 -20.30 -3.68
N ALA A 135 -3.37 -21.17 -4.50
CA ALA A 135 -3.93 -20.81 -5.81
C ALA A 135 -5.09 -19.80 -5.76
N ASP A 136 -5.79 -19.73 -4.64
CA ASP A 136 -6.84 -18.75 -4.35
C ASP A 136 -6.33 -17.46 -3.70
N PHE A 137 -5.00 -17.34 -3.57
CA PHE A 137 -4.30 -16.27 -2.90
C PHE A 137 -4.48 -16.20 -1.38
N SER A 138 -4.99 -17.24 -0.72
CA SER A 138 -4.94 -17.37 0.73
C SER A 138 -3.52 -17.69 1.22
N LEU A 139 -3.23 -17.42 2.50
CA LEU A 139 -1.94 -17.78 3.11
C LEU A 139 -1.79 -19.31 3.19
N ASP A 140 -0.61 -19.81 2.86
CA ASP A 140 -0.16 -21.11 3.32
C ASP A 140 0.60 -20.93 4.64
N THR A 141 -0.14 -20.86 5.73
CA THR A 141 0.40 -20.55 7.07
C THR A 141 1.44 -21.58 7.51
N ALA A 142 1.20 -22.86 7.23
CA ALA A 142 2.13 -23.93 7.55
C ALA A 142 3.47 -23.76 6.80
N ALA A 143 3.40 -23.50 5.50
CA ALA A 143 4.59 -23.23 4.69
C ALA A 143 5.29 -21.95 5.13
N PHE A 144 4.54 -20.90 5.49
CA PHE A 144 5.11 -19.64 5.95
C PHE A 144 5.85 -19.80 7.28
N VAL A 145 5.26 -20.48 8.27
CA VAL A 145 5.88 -20.76 9.57
C VAL A 145 7.11 -21.66 9.42
N ALA A 146 7.06 -22.66 8.52
CA ALA A 146 8.22 -23.47 8.20
C ALA A 146 9.39 -22.62 7.65
N ALA A 147 9.08 -21.72 6.69
CA ALA A 147 10.07 -20.81 6.12
C ALA A 147 10.61 -19.79 7.14
N VAL A 148 9.79 -19.31 8.09
CA VAL A 148 10.26 -18.48 9.21
C VAL A 148 11.30 -19.21 10.04
N ARG A 149 11.06 -20.46 10.39
CA ARG A 149 12.01 -21.29 11.17
C ARG A 149 13.31 -21.57 10.39
N GLU A 150 13.22 -21.83 9.09
CA GLU A 150 14.36 -22.10 8.23
C GLU A 150 15.24 -20.86 8.03
N HIS A 151 14.62 -19.72 7.78
CA HIS A 151 15.32 -18.53 7.34
C HIS A 151 15.57 -17.50 8.43
N ASN A 152 14.92 -17.61 9.59
CA ASN A 152 15.01 -16.69 10.73
C ASN A 152 15.01 -15.21 10.28
N PRO A 153 13.90 -14.71 9.68
CA PRO A 153 13.86 -13.38 9.08
C PRO A 153 14.01 -12.28 10.13
N ALA A 154 14.79 -11.26 9.82
CA ALA A 154 14.85 -10.04 10.61
C ALA A 154 13.60 -9.17 10.39
N LEU A 155 12.94 -9.34 9.25
CA LEU A 155 11.79 -8.54 8.82
C LEU A 155 10.80 -9.41 8.05
N VAL A 156 9.52 -9.32 8.41
CA VAL A 156 8.41 -9.90 7.65
C VAL A 156 7.45 -8.77 7.28
N PHE A 157 7.08 -8.68 6.00
CA PHE A 157 6.00 -7.81 5.54
C PHE A 157 4.76 -8.62 5.21
N ILE A 158 3.60 -8.20 5.67
CA ILE A 158 2.30 -8.77 5.31
C ILE A 158 1.36 -7.62 4.96
N ALA A 159 0.98 -7.49 3.68
CA ALA A 159 -0.05 -6.55 3.26
C ALA A 159 -1.44 -7.08 3.66
N TYR A 160 -2.23 -6.25 4.34
CA TYR A 160 -3.50 -6.63 4.97
C TYR A 160 -4.58 -5.56 4.77
N PRO A 161 -5.38 -5.66 3.71
CA PRO A 161 -5.43 -6.64 2.60
C PRO A 161 -4.22 -6.63 1.67
N ASN A 162 -3.96 -7.79 1.03
CA ASN A 162 -2.83 -7.97 0.14
C ASN A 162 -3.01 -7.22 -1.19
N ASN A 163 -1.92 -6.72 -1.75
CA ASN A 163 -1.83 -6.11 -3.07
C ASN A 163 -0.82 -6.90 -3.91
N PRO A 164 -1.16 -7.46 -5.10
CA PRO A 164 -2.28 -7.05 -5.95
C PRO A 164 -3.54 -7.93 -5.85
N THR A 165 -3.60 -8.90 -4.94
CA THR A 165 -4.66 -9.91 -4.95
C THR A 165 -5.98 -9.42 -4.36
N GLY A 166 -5.93 -8.47 -3.41
CA GLY A 166 -7.08 -8.00 -2.65
C GLY A 166 -7.47 -8.92 -1.50
N ALA A 167 -6.82 -10.08 -1.37
CA ALA A 167 -7.11 -11.06 -0.34
C ALA A 167 -6.87 -10.48 1.06
N LEU A 168 -7.82 -10.69 1.95
CA LEU A 168 -7.65 -10.43 3.38
C LEU A 168 -7.34 -11.76 4.06
N PHE A 169 -6.15 -11.88 4.58
CA PHE A 169 -5.70 -13.09 5.27
C PHE A 169 -6.47 -13.28 6.58
N ASP A 170 -6.60 -14.51 7.02
CA ASP A 170 -7.22 -14.81 8.32
C ASP A 170 -6.39 -14.21 9.47
N ALA A 171 -7.07 -13.60 10.44
CA ALA A 171 -6.39 -12.88 11.53
C ALA A 171 -5.63 -13.81 12.49
N ASP A 172 -6.12 -15.04 12.69
CA ASP A 172 -5.46 -16.01 13.56
C ASP A 172 -4.24 -16.61 12.85
N GLU A 173 -4.31 -16.86 11.54
CA GLU A 173 -3.18 -17.27 10.71
C GLU A 173 -2.07 -16.20 10.71
N VAL A 174 -2.44 -14.93 10.55
CA VAL A 174 -1.47 -13.81 10.64
C VAL A 174 -0.85 -13.75 12.05
N ALA A 175 -1.65 -13.89 13.10
CA ALA A 175 -1.16 -13.89 14.47
C ALA A 175 -0.21 -15.08 14.77
N GLU A 176 -0.45 -16.24 14.16
CA GLU A 176 0.45 -17.39 14.23
C GLU A 176 1.83 -17.07 13.63
N ILE A 177 1.86 -16.44 12.46
CA ILE A 177 3.10 -16.00 11.82
C ILE A 177 3.83 -14.97 12.69
N VAL A 178 3.11 -14.00 13.28
CA VAL A 178 3.71 -13.00 14.18
C VAL A 178 4.37 -13.66 15.38
N ARG A 179 3.70 -14.66 16.02
CA ARG A 179 4.26 -15.41 17.16
C ARG A 179 5.45 -16.27 16.78
N ALA A 180 5.46 -16.82 15.57
CA ALA A 180 6.55 -17.68 15.09
C ALA A 180 7.80 -16.90 14.70
N THR A 181 7.71 -15.57 14.56
CA THR A 181 8.78 -14.70 14.05
C THR A 181 9.49 -14.00 15.20
N ASP A 182 10.81 -14.20 15.35
CA ASP A 182 11.63 -13.45 16.31
C ASP A 182 11.97 -12.03 15.79
N GLY A 183 11.94 -11.81 14.48
CA GLY A 183 12.14 -10.52 13.85
C GLY A 183 10.90 -9.61 13.89
N VAL A 184 11.01 -8.43 13.31
CA VAL A 184 9.90 -7.48 13.20
C VAL A 184 8.90 -7.94 12.14
N VAL A 185 7.62 -7.89 12.47
CA VAL A 185 6.51 -8.11 11.53
C VAL A 185 5.79 -6.80 11.27
N VAL A 186 5.78 -6.34 10.01
CA VAL A 186 5.06 -5.14 9.56
C VAL A 186 3.78 -5.59 8.89
N LEU A 187 2.64 -5.25 9.49
CA LEU A 187 1.33 -5.36 8.84
C LEU A 187 1.04 -4.05 8.11
N ASP A 188 1.02 -4.12 6.78
CA ASP A 188 0.70 -2.99 5.92
C ASP A 188 -0.81 -2.92 5.69
N GLU A 189 -1.45 -2.07 6.45
CA GLU A 189 -2.88 -1.82 6.42
C GLU A 189 -3.26 -0.65 5.49
N ALA A 190 -2.60 -0.50 4.34
CA ALA A 190 -2.87 0.58 3.39
C ALA A 190 -4.36 0.64 2.96
N TYR A 191 -5.06 -0.48 2.99
CA TYR A 191 -6.46 -0.60 2.55
C TYR A 191 -7.46 -0.80 3.71
N HIS A 192 -7.06 -0.55 4.97
CA HIS A 192 -7.86 -0.80 6.17
C HIS A 192 -9.25 -0.13 6.14
N VAL A 193 -9.37 1.05 5.52
CA VAL A 193 -10.63 1.81 5.41
C VAL A 193 -11.69 1.06 4.56
N PHE A 194 -11.27 0.15 3.69
CA PHE A 194 -12.16 -0.66 2.87
C PHE A 194 -12.43 -2.01 3.52
N ALA A 195 -11.42 -2.65 4.09
CA ALA A 195 -11.53 -3.94 4.79
C ALA A 195 -12.29 -3.85 6.12
N GLN A 196 -12.24 -2.70 6.79
CA GLN A 196 -12.80 -2.50 8.13
C GLN A 196 -12.28 -3.53 9.16
N LYS A 197 -11.09 -4.06 8.90
CA LYS A 197 -10.33 -4.98 9.76
C LYS A 197 -8.96 -4.39 10.04
N THR A 198 -8.43 -4.65 11.23
CA THR A 198 -7.17 -4.07 11.67
C THR A 198 -6.53 -4.87 12.80
N PHE A 199 -5.21 -4.83 12.85
CA PHE A 199 -4.40 -5.29 13.99
C PHE A 199 -3.99 -4.15 14.92
N MET A 200 -4.40 -2.90 14.64
CA MET A 200 -4.03 -1.74 15.46
C MET A 200 -4.32 -1.97 16.95
N HIS A 201 -5.48 -2.51 17.29
CA HIS A 201 -5.87 -2.81 18.68
C HIS A 201 -5.06 -3.96 19.31
N ARG A 202 -4.36 -4.77 18.48
CA ARG A 202 -3.54 -5.92 18.91
C ARG A 202 -2.05 -5.57 19.06
N LEU A 203 -1.63 -4.34 18.83
CA LEU A 203 -0.22 -3.91 18.97
C LEU A 203 0.36 -4.24 20.35
N GLY A 204 -0.46 -4.20 21.40
CA GLY A 204 -0.05 -4.56 22.75
C GLY A 204 0.20 -6.06 22.97
N GLU A 205 -0.38 -6.94 22.15
CA GLU A 205 -0.26 -8.39 22.28
C GLU A 205 1.12 -8.91 21.81
N PHE A 206 1.73 -8.21 20.84
CA PHE A 206 2.95 -8.69 20.18
C PHE A 206 4.07 -7.66 20.28
N PRO A 207 5.22 -8.03 20.90
CA PRO A 207 6.33 -7.08 21.08
C PRO A 207 7.04 -6.69 19.78
N ASN A 208 6.90 -7.49 18.72
CA ASN A 208 7.57 -7.37 17.44
C ASN A 208 6.63 -6.89 16.30
N LEU A 209 5.38 -6.53 16.64
CA LEU A 209 4.40 -6.08 15.64
C LEU A 209 4.51 -4.58 15.38
N VAL A 210 4.47 -4.22 14.11
CA VAL A 210 4.34 -2.87 13.59
C VAL A 210 3.11 -2.81 12.68
N VAL A 211 2.21 -1.87 12.89
CA VAL A 211 1.10 -1.60 11.97
C VAL A 211 1.45 -0.35 11.17
N MET A 212 1.50 -0.48 9.86
CA MET A 212 1.79 0.60 8.93
C MET A 212 0.54 0.97 8.12
N ARG A 213 0.30 2.27 7.93
CA ARG A 213 -0.83 2.78 7.15
C ARG A 213 -0.42 3.95 6.28
N THR A 214 -1.23 4.22 5.27
CA THR A 214 -1.15 5.43 4.45
C THR A 214 -2.50 6.13 4.39
N VAL A 215 -2.50 7.44 4.32
CA VAL A 215 -3.72 8.21 4.03
C VAL A 215 -4.01 8.29 2.52
N SER A 216 -3.09 7.79 1.68
CA SER A 216 -3.22 7.82 0.22
C SER A 216 -4.51 7.17 -0.26
N LYS A 217 -4.87 6.00 0.29
CA LYS A 217 -6.03 5.23 -0.14
C LYS A 217 -7.35 5.75 0.44
N LEU A 218 -7.26 6.51 1.51
CA LEU A 218 -8.40 7.22 2.10
C LEU A 218 -8.90 8.38 1.23
N GLY A 219 -8.01 8.96 0.39
CA GLY A 219 -8.34 10.08 -0.51
C GLY A 219 -7.30 11.19 -0.52
N LEU A 220 -6.15 10.95 0.07
CA LEU A 220 -5.09 11.93 0.25
C LEU A 220 -3.76 11.49 -0.41
N ALA A 221 -3.85 10.84 -1.58
CA ALA A 221 -2.67 10.33 -2.28
C ALA A 221 -1.65 11.44 -2.61
N GLY A 222 -2.14 12.63 -2.96
CA GLY A 222 -1.30 13.76 -3.38
C GLY A 222 -0.47 14.41 -2.28
N ILE A 223 -0.87 14.26 -1.00
CA ILE A 223 -0.11 14.86 0.12
C ILE A 223 1.01 13.95 0.64
N ARG A 224 1.13 12.72 0.12
CA ARG A 224 2.24 11.82 0.45
C ARG A 224 2.46 11.61 1.96
N LEU A 225 1.45 11.20 2.69
CA LEU A 225 1.54 10.91 4.12
C LEU A 225 1.28 9.44 4.41
N GLY A 226 2.19 8.82 5.17
CA GLY A 226 2.04 7.53 5.81
C GLY A 226 2.44 7.60 7.27
N TYR A 227 2.06 6.60 8.04
CA TYR A 227 2.51 6.44 9.41
C TYR A 227 2.62 4.96 9.76
N LEU A 228 3.51 4.65 10.69
CA LEU A 228 3.54 3.37 11.38
C LEU A 228 3.27 3.58 12.87
N ALA A 229 2.65 2.60 13.49
CA ALA A 229 2.42 2.51 14.93
C ALA A 229 3.12 1.28 15.48
N ALA A 230 3.86 1.43 16.56
CA ALA A 230 4.58 0.35 17.21
C ALA A 230 4.89 0.69 18.67
N ARG A 231 5.50 -0.25 19.39
CA ARG A 231 6.06 0.03 20.72
C ARG A 231 7.16 1.10 20.62
N PRO A 232 7.34 1.94 21.67
CA PRO A 232 8.28 3.07 21.65
C PRO A 232 9.71 2.68 21.31
N GLU A 233 10.16 1.50 21.75
CA GLU A 233 11.51 1.00 21.47
C GLU A 233 11.77 0.82 19.97
N TRP A 234 10.80 0.35 19.19
CA TRP A 234 10.92 0.25 17.73
C TRP A 234 10.87 1.61 17.04
N VAL A 235 9.93 2.46 17.44
CA VAL A 235 9.79 3.80 16.86
C VAL A 235 11.06 4.62 17.06
N ARG A 236 11.69 4.54 18.24
CA ARG A 236 12.97 5.20 18.55
C ARG A 236 14.07 4.77 17.59
N GLU A 237 14.21 3.46 17.31
CA GLU A 237 15.26 2.95 16.42
C GLU A 237 14.98 3.35 14.94
N PHE A 238 13.75 3.22 14.47
CA PHE A 238 13.35 3.62 13.13
C PHE A 238 13.51 5.13 12.90
N ASN A 239 13.22 5.94 13.92
CA ASN A 239 13.40 7.39 13.84
C ASN A 239 14.87 7.83 13.61
N LYS A 240 15.86 6.99 13.95
CA LYS A 240 17.28 7.28 13.67
C LYS A 240 17.61 7.21 12.18
N VAL A 241 16.85 6.42 11.42
CA VAL A 241 17.01 6.23 9.97
C VAL A 241 16.19 7.24 9.17
N ARG A 242 15.09 7.72 9.75
CA ARG A 242 14.22 8.71 9.11
C ARG A 242 14.96 10.01 8.81
N GLN A 243 14.82 10.50 7.58
CA GLN A 243 15.37 11.82 7.20
C GLN A 243 14.67 12.93 8.00
N ALA A 244 15.44 13.87 8.50
CA ALA A 244 14.88 15.06 9.14
C ALA A 244 13.98 15.80 8.15
N TYR A 245 12.84 16.31 8.64
CA TYR A 245 11.87 17.06 7.83
C TYR A 245 11.26 16.29 6.65
N ASN A 246 11.22 14.96 6.70
CA ASN A 246 10.70 14.12 5.62
C ASN A 246 9.22 14.38 5.27
N VAL A 247 8.43 14.95 6.19
CA VAL A 247 7.04 15.38 5.95
C VAL A 247 6.99 16.90 5.82
N SER A 248 6.67 17.39 4.64
CA SER A 248 6.71 18.84 4.31
C SER A 248 5.72 19.67 5.12
N VAL A 249 5.95 20.99 5.22
CA VAL A 249 5.03 21.92 5.88
C VAL A 249 3.63 21.88 5.25
N LEU A 250 3.55 21.79 3.92
CA LEU A 250 2.26 21.72 3.20
C LEU A 250 1.53 20.40 3.49
N THR A 251 2.27 19.29 3.58
CA THR A 251 1.70 17.99 3.96
C THR A 251 1.15 18.02 5.39
N GLN A 252 1.91 18.58 6.35
CA GLN A 252 1.46 18.70 7.75
C GLN A 252 0.20 19.56 7.85
N ALA A 253 0.21 20.77 7.26
CA ALA A 253 -0.92 21.68 7.26
C ALA A 253 -2.18 21.07 6.62
N ALA A 254 -2.04 20.47 5.44
CA ALA A 254 -3.15 19.81 4.74
C ALA A 254 -3.71 18.63 5.54
N ALA A 255 -2.82 17.78 6.08
CA ALA A 255 -3.24 16.59 6.81
C ALA A 255 -3.94 16.95 8.13
N GLU A 256 -3.41 17.91 8.89
CA GLU A 256 -4.04 18.39 10.13
C GLU A 256 -5.45 18.92 9.88
N PHE A 257 -5.61 19.75 8.85
CA PHE A 257 -6.91 20.28 8.45
C PHE A 257 -7.90 19.18 8.05
N ILE A 258 -7.48 18.27 7.14
CA ILE A 258 -8.37 17.26 6.57
C ILE A 258 -8.72 16.18 7.60
N LEU A 259 -7.78 15.74 8.43
CA LEU A 259 -8.03 14.76 9.48
C LEU A 259 -8.96 15.32 10.59
N GLY A 260 -9.03 16.63 10.74
CA GLY A 260 -10.04 17.28 11.56
C GLY A 260 -11.48 17.10 11.05
N LYS A 261 -11.64 16.80 9.75
CA LYS A 261 -12.91 16.60 9.04
C LYS A 261 -12.97 15.19 8.38
N LEU A 262 -12.50 14.17 9.09
CA LEU A 262 -12.30 12.81 8.58
C LEU A 262 -13.59 12.14 8.09
N ASP A 263 -14.73 12.48 8.66
CA ASP A 263 -16.07 12.00 8.29
C ASP A 263 -16.38 12.16 6.80
N VAL A 264 -15.89 13.20 6.15
CA VAL A 264 -16.02 13.40 4.69
C VAL A 264 -15.34 12.26 3.92
N LEU A 265 -14.12 11.90 4.31
CA LEU A 265 -13.36 10.83 3.65
C LEU A 265 -13.94 9.44 3.99
N GLU A 266 -14.45 9.25 5.19
CA GLU A 266 -15.14 8.01 5.59
C GLU A 266 -16.44 7.81 4.81
N ALA A 267 -17.19 8.88 4.55
CA ALA A 267 -18.37 8.84 3.69
C ALA A 267 -17.98 8.44 2.26
N GLN A 268 -16.91 9.01 1.69
CA GLN A 268 -16.39 8.64 0.37
C GLN A 268 -15.92 7.17 0.34
N ALA A 269 -15.21 6.70 1.36
CA ALA A 269 -14.82 5.29 1.49
C ALA A 269 -16.05 4.36 1.55
N SER A 270 -17.12 4.79 2.21
CA SER A 270 -18.40 4.05 2.23
C SER A 270 -19.04 3.97 0.84
N MET A 271 -19.00 5.06 0.06
CA MET A 271 -19.49 5.05 -1.34
C MET A 271 -18.67 4.08 -2.19
N ILE A 272 -17.34 4.08 -2.05
CA ILE A 272 -16.46 3.15 -2.77
C ILE A 272 -16.77 1.69 -2.40
N ARG A 273 -17.03 1.38 -1.11
CA ARG A 273 -17.41 0.01 -0.69
C ARG A 273 -18.75 -0.43 -1.30
N LYS A 274 -19.71 0.46 -1.45
CA LYS A 274 -20.99 0.16 -2.14
C LYS A 274 -20.75 -0.09 -3.63
N GLU A 275 -20.04 0.79 -4.30
CA GLU A 275 -19.71 0.65 -5.71
C GLU A 275 -18.87 -0.59 -6.02
N LYS A 276 -18.03 -1.02 -5.08
CA LYS A 276 -17.24 -2.25 -5.20
C LYS A 276 -18.13 -3.49 -5.43
N ALA A 277 -19.26 -3.60 -4.74
CA ALA A 277 -20.20 -4.71 -4.94
C ALA A 277 -20.81 -4.68 -6.36
N VAL A 278 -21.25 -3.51 -6.81
CA VAL A 278 -21.81 -3.30 -8.16
C VAL A 278 -20.79 -3.63 -9.25
N LEU A 279 -19.56 -3.15 -9.10
CA LEU A 279 -18.47 -3.46 -10.04
C LEU A 279 -18.21 -4.97 -10.11
N ARG A 280 -18.21 -5.67 -8.96
CA ARG A 280 -18.02 -7.13 -8.92
C ARG A 280 -19.07 -7.87 -9.74
N GLU A 281 -20.34 -7.54 -9.55
CA GLU A 281 -21.44 -8.14 -10.31
C GLU A 281 -21.24 -7.94 -11.81
N GLY A 282 -20.87 -6.71 -12.22
CA GLY A 282 -20.60 -6.40 -13.62
C GLY A 282 -19.42 -7.18 -14.20
N LEU A 283 -18.33 -7.35 -13.44
CA LEU A 283 -17.15 -8.10 -13.87
C LEU A 283 -17.42 -9.62 -13.96
N VAL A 284 -18.12 -10.20 -12.97
CA VAL A 284 -18.49 -11.63 -12.96
C VAL A 284 -19.42 -11.97 -14.12
N GLY A 285 -20.24 -11.03 -14.57
CA GLY A 285 -21.11 -11.19 -15.74
C GLY A 285 -20.40 -11.21 -17.10
N LEU A 286 -19.07 -10.98 -17.15
CA LEU A 286 -18.28 -11.01 -18.39
C LEU A 286 -17.78 -12.41 -18.70
N ALA A 287 -17.99 -12.88 -19.93
CA ALA A 287 -17.56 -14.21 -20.36
C ALA A 287 -16.02 -14.37 -20.27
N GLY A 288 -15.56 -15.46 -19.68
CA GLY A 288 -14.14 -15.77 -19.54
C GLY A 288 -13.39 -14.97 -18.47
N VAL A 289 -14.08 -14.16 -17.65
CA VAL A 289 -13.48 -13.38 -16.57
C VAL A 289 -13.67 -14.11 -15.23
N THR A 290 -12.56 -14.33 -14.52
CA THR A 290 -12.56 -14.81 -13.13
C THR A 290 -12.18 -13.65 -12.21
N VAL A 291 -13.08 -13.28 -11.27
CA VAL A 291 -12.85 -12.20 -10.31
C VAL A 291 -12.50 -12.80 -8.95
N PHE A 292 -11.32 -12.51 -8.44
CA PHE A 292 -10.88 -12.97 -7.12
C PHE A 292 -11.54 -12.16 -6.00
N PRO A 293 -11.81 -12.79 -4.83
CA PRO A 293 -12.29 -12.09 -3.64
C PRO A 293 -11.33 -10.96 -3.24
N SER A 294 -11.89 -9.84 -2.81
CA SER A 294 -11.07 -8.68 -2.41
C SER A 294 -11.73 -7.92 -1.26
N GLU A 295 -10.93 -7.50 -0.29
CA GLU A 295 -11.31 -6.57 0.78
C GLU A 295 -10.64 -5.18 0.66
N ALA A 296 -9.95 -4.92 -0.48
CA ALA A 296 -9.42 -3.62 -0.85
C ALA A 296 -10.41 -2.85 -1.76
N ASN A 297 -10.02 -1.65 -2.24
CA ASN A 297 -10.78 -0.87 -3.22
C ASN A 297 -10.46 -1.22 -4.68
N PHE A 298 -10.14 -2.46 -4.95
CA PHE A 298 -9.85 -2.99 -6.29
C PHE A 298 -10.21 -4.46 -6.36
N TYR A 299 -10.28 -5.00 -7.57
CA TYR A 299 -10.33 -6.42 -7.85
C TYR A 299 -9.13 -6.86 -8.68
N LEU A 300 -8.62 -8.04 -8.39
CA LEU A 300 -7.80 -8.80 -9.32
C LEU A 300 -8.77 -9.63 -10.18
N ALA A 301 -8.68 -9.49 -11.48
CA ALA A 301 -9.50 -10.22 -12.45
C ALA A 301 -8.58 -10.94 -13.45
N ARG A 302 -8.79 -12.26 -13.62
CA ARG A 302 -8.13 -13.02 -14.68
C ARG A 302 -9.01 -13.01 -15.92
N VAL A 303 -8.44 -12.65 -17.05
CA VAL A 303 -9.09 -12.55 -18.37
C VAL A 303 -8.44 -13.54 -19.35
N PRO A 304 -9.07 -13.86 -20.49
CA PRO A 304 -8.48 -14.78 -21.47
C PRO A 304 -7.11 -14.35 -22.00
N ASP A 305 -6.92 -13.05 -22.25
CA ASP A 305 -5.68 -12.45 -22.73
C ASP A 305 -5.55 -11.04 -22.12
N ALA A 306 -4.72 -10.93 -21.07
CA ALA A 306 -4.56 -9.67 -20.35
C ALA A 306 -3.81 -8.62 -21.16
N VAL A 307 -2.91 -9.00 -22.05
CA VAL A 307 -2.16 -8.05 -22.88
C VAL A 307 -3.10 -7.41 -23.89
N LYS A 308 -3.84 -8.22 -24.63
CA LYS A 308 -4.83 -7.75 -25.60
C LYS A 308 -5.93 -6.91 -24.93
N CYS A 309 -6.47 -7.39 -23.81
CA CYS A 309 -7.53 -6.69 -23.06
C CYS A 309 -7.02 -5.34 -22.54
N PHE A 310 -5.82 -5.28 -21.97
CA PHE A 310 -5.20 -4.05 -21.46
C PHE A 310 -5.01 -3.02 -22.57
N GLU A 311 -4.46 -3.40 -23.72
CA GLU A 311 -4.26 -2.47 -24.84
C GLU A 311 -5.60 -1.99 -25.43
N ALA A 312 -6.60 -2.87 -25.52
CA ALA A 312 -7.93 -2.49 -25.96
C ALA A 312 -8.65 -1.54 -25.00
N LEU A 313 -8.48 -1.71 -23.68
CA LEU A 313 -8.98 -0.77 -22.66
C LEU A 313 -8.30 0.59 -22.78
N LYS A 314 -6.98 0.59 -22.91
CA LYS A 314 -6.16 1.80 -23.07
C LYS A 314 -6.56 2.57 -24.33
N ALA A 315 -6.78 1.90 -25.45
CA ALA A 315 -7.26 2.51 -26.69
C ALA A 315 -8.65 3.13 -26.55
N GLN A 316 -9.45 2.67 -25.59
CA GLN A 316 -10.77 3.23 -25.26
C GLN A 316 -10.72 4.27 -24.12
N GLY A 317 -9.53 4.72 -23.72
CA GLY A 317 -9.37 5.74 -22.69
C GLY A 317 -9.56 5.22 -21.26
N VAL A 318 -9.38 3.92 -21.01
CA VAL A 318 -9.47 3.33 -19.66
C VAL A 318 -8.13 2.72 -19.28
N LEU A 319 -7.57 3.17 -18.17
CA LEU A 319 -6.29 2.67 -17.65
C LEU A 319 -6.51 1.79 -16.41
N VAL A 320 -6.13 0.52 -16.50
CA VAL A 320 -6.05 -0.45 -15.39
C VAL A 320 -4.60 -0.89 -15.20
N ARG A 321 -4.30 -1.76 -14.24
CA ARG A 321 -2.94 -2.31 -14.07
C ARG A 321 -2.85 -3.73 -14.62
N ASN A 322 -1.96 -3.95 -15.59
CA ASN A 322 -1.64 -5.29 -16.08
C ASN A 322 -0.56 -5.95 -15.21
N PHE A 323 -0.82 -7.18 -14.77
CA PHE A 323 0.10 -8.01 -13.98
C PHE A 323 0.56 -9.26 -14.74
N HIS A 324 0.14 -9.45 -16.00
CA HIS A 324 0.67 -10.54 -16.83
C HIS A 324 2.19 -10.46 -16.92
N GLY A 325 2.86 -11.59 -16.71
CA GLY A 325 4.32 -11.66 -16.74
C GLY A 325 5.05 -11.14 -15.48
N ALA A 326 4.34 -10.54 -14.51
CA ALA A 326 4.96 -10.08 -13.28
C ALA A 326 5.23 -11.20 -12.26
N HIS A 327 4.39 -12.22 -12.25
CA HIS A 327 4.50 -13.40 -11.40
C HIS A 327 3.69 -14.56 -12.01
N PRO A 328 4.14 -15.84 -11.93
CA PRO A 328 3.41 -16.97 -12.52
C PRO A 328 1.94 -17.09 -12.07
N ALA A 329 1.66 -16.86 -10.80
CA ALA A 329 0.28 -16.89 -10.28
C ALA A 329 -0.60 -15.74 -10.81
N LEU A 330 -0.02 -14.69 -11.40
CA LEU A 330 -0.72 -13.51 -11.93
C LEU A 330 -0.84 -13.53 -13.47
N GLU A 331 -0.58 -14.70 -14.09
CA GLU A 331 -0.79 -14.85 -15.53
C GLU A 331 -2.21 -14.45 -15.93
N ASN A 332 -2.31 -13.61 -16.97
CA ASN A 332 -3.55 -13.05 -17.49
C ASN A 332 -4.40 -12.28 -16.45
N CYS A 333 -3.75 -11.69 -15.46
CA CYS A 333 -4.44 -10.91 -14.43
C CYS A 333 -4.32 -9.39 -14.66
N LEU A 334 -5.46 -8.72 -14.54
CA LEU A 334 -5.58 -7.26 -14.46
C LEU A 334 -6.04 -6.88 -13.05
N ARG A 335 -5.44 -5.83 -12.47
CA ARG A 335 -5.97 -5.21 -11.26
C ARG A 335 -6.78 -3.98 -11.64
N ILE A 336 -8.02 -3.93 -11.18
CA ILE A 336 -9.03 -2.94 -11.53
C ILE A 336 -9.45 -2.21 -10.27
N THR A 337 -9.14 -0.91 -10.19
CA THR A 337 -9.58 -0.05 -9.08
C THR A 337 -11.09 0.23 -9.18
N VAL A 338 -11.75 0.33 -8.04
CA VAL A 338 -13.16 0.76 -7.96
C VAL A 338 -13.21 2.27 -8.18
N GLY A 339 -13.84 2.69 -9.27
CA GLY A 339 -14.10 4.09 -9.62
C GLY A 339 -15.44 4.60 -9.10
N THR A 340 -15.83 5.77 -9.58
CA THR A 340 -17.21 6.27 -9.46
C THR A 340 -18.18 5.37 -10.24
N PRO A 341 -19.52 5.46 -10.00
CA PRO A 341 -20.51 4.74 -10.81
C PRO A 341 -20.33 4.95 -12.30
N GLU A 342 -20.00 6.16 -12.72
CA GLU A 342 -19.75 6.52 -14.12
C GLU A 342 -18.50 5.83 -14.66
N GLU A 343 -17.37 5.94 -13.96
CA GLU A 343 -16.11 5.31 -14.36
C GLU A 343 -16.23 3.77 -14.43
N ASN A 344 -16.94 3.16 -13.48
CA ASN A 344 -17.20 1.72 -13.48
C ASN A 344 -18.07 1.31 -14.69
N ARG A 345 -19.06 2.11 -15.07
CA ARG A 345 -19.90 1.86 -16.26
C ARG A 345 -19.08 1.97 -17.55
N ILE A 346 -18.21 2.97 -17.66
CA ILE A 346 -17.29 3.13 -18.81
C ILE A 346 -16.36 1.92 -18.89
N LEU A 347 -15.72 1.52 -17.78
CA LEU A 347 -14.87 0.34 -17.71
C LEU A 347 -15.59 -0.93 -18.19
N LEU A 348 -16.77 -1.23 -17.63
CA LEU A 348 -17.53 -2.44 -17.99
C LEU A 348 -17.95 -2.45 -19.46
N SER A 349 -18.31 -1.28 -20.01
CA SER A 349 -18.58 -1.14 -21.45
C SER A 349 -17.34 -1.40 -22.31
N ALA A 350 -16.19 -0.86 -21.90
CA ALA A 350 -14.93 -1.07 -22.60
C ALA A 350 -14.45 -2.53 -22.50
N MET A 351 -14.62 -3.18 -21.36
CA MET A 351 -14.26 -4.60 -21.17
C MET A 351 -15.07 -5.53 -22.07
N ARG A 352 -16.41 -5.29 -22.22
CA ARG A 352 -17.25 -6.09 -23.13
C ARG A 352 -16.78 -6.05 -24.59
N LYS A 353 -16.11 -4.98 -25.01
CA LYS A 353 -15.57 -4.84 -26.36
C LYS A 353 -14.14 -5.38 -26.47
N ALA A 354 -13.42 -5.46 -25.35
CA ALA A 354 -12.03 -5.89 -25.30
C ALA A 354 -11.86 -7.41 -25.15
N LEU A 355 -12.87 -8.09 -24.62
CA LEU A 355 -12.93 -9.55 -24.43
C LEU A 355 -13.52 -10.25 -25.64
#